data_997eced5d6d7a498049749af66bcd0bf
#
_entry.id   997eced5d6d7a498049749af66bcd0bf
#
_cell.length_a   1.000
_cell.length_b   1.000
_cell.length_c   1.000
_cell.angle_alpha   90.00
_cell.angle_beta   90.00
_cell.angle_gamma   90.00
#
_symmetry.space_group_name_H-M   'P 1'
#
loop_
_entity.id
_entity.type
_entity.pdbx_description
1 polymer ?
#
loop_
_entity_poly.entity_id
_entity_poly.type
_entity_poly.pdbx_seq_one_letter_code
_entity_poly.pdbx_strand_id
1 'polypeptide(L)'
;LKKLDIIKKNYFVVTIHRQENIENKRRLSEIIFSLNKIVEKYKKTIIFSVHPKTKKKIKELKLKLNKNINFIDPVNYKDFLYLLKNSFFVISDSGGIQEECCLLKIKLITLRTSTERQETISIGCNILSKVENDKMLKTIEYMIKKKPKWINPYGYGKISSNMCDIIK
;
A
#
# COMPACT_ATOMS: atom_id res chain seq x y z
N LEU A 1 -3.13 5.90 -17.53
CA LEU A 1 -4.21 6.16 -16.54
C LEU A 1 -5.54 6.59 -17.16
N LYS A 2 -5.54 7.27 -18.32
CA LYS A 2 -6.78 7.70 -19.01
C LYS A 2 -7.74 6.56 -19.37
N LYS A 3 -7.30 5.29 -19.38
CA LYS A 3 -8.13 4.10 -19.65
C LYS A 3 -8.70 3.44 -18.38
N LEU A 4 -8.33 3.92 -17.21
CA LEU A 4 -8.90 3.45 -15.95
C LEU A 4 -9.90 4.52 -15.51
N ASP A 5 -11.20 4.25 -15.57
CA ASP A 5 -12.25 5.13 -15.03
C ASP A 5 -12.11 5.26 -13.52
N ILE A 6 -11.08 6.03 -13.09
CA ILE A 6 -10.67 6.16 -11.70
C ILE A 6 -11.40 7.34 -11.07
N ILE A 7 -12.33 7.06 -10.18
CA ILE A 7 -12.95 8.07 -9.33
C ILE A 7 -12.05 8.31 -8.12
N LYS A 8 -11.60 9.55 -7.92
CA LYS A 8 -10.76 9.95 -6.79
C LYS A 8 -11.37 9.51 -5.46
N LYS A 9 -10.53 9.00 -4.56
CA LYS A 9 -10.91 8.49 -3.23
C LYS A 9 -11.89 7.32 -3.24
N ASN A 10 -12.10 6.69 -4.39
CA ASN A 10 -12.99 5.53 -4.52
C ASN A 10 -12.29 4.22 -4.87
N TYR A 11 -10.99 4.12 -4.65
CA TYR A 11 -10.22 2.90 -4.90
C TYR A 11 -9.10 2.73 -3.87
N PHE A 12 -8.70 1.47 -3.68
CA PHE A 12 -7.48 1.09 -2.97
C PHE A 12 -6.34 0.94 -3.98
N VAL A 13 -5.12 1.28 -3.56
CA VAL A 13 -3.91 0.90 -4.29
C VAL A 13 -3.24 -0.24 -3.56
N VAL A 14 -2.85 -1.26 -4.30
CA VAL A 14 -2.14 -2.45 -3.76
C VAL A 14 -0.84 -2.64 -4.52
N THR A 15 0.26 -2.89 -3.79
CA THR A 15 1.52 -3.38 -4.35
C THR A 15 2.10 -4.45 -3.43
N ILE A 16 2.44 -5.60 -3.99
CA ILE A 16 3.03 -6.73 -3.26
C ILE A 16 4.10 -7.36 -4.13
N HIS A 17 5.34 -7.33 -3.65
CA HIS A 17 6.50 -7.82 -4.40
C HIS A 17 7.57 -8.49 -3.53
N ARG A 18 7.45 -8.44 -2.19
CA ARG A 18 8.42 -9.07 -1.30
C ARG A 18 8.29 -10.58 -1.32
N GLN A 19 9.44 -11.27 -1.32
CA GLN A 19 9.52 -12.72 -1.39
C GLN A 19 8.72 -13.40 -0.28
N GLU A 20 8.80 -12.90 0.94
CA GLU A 20 8.04 -13.40 2.09
C GLU A 20 6.53 -13.45 1.87
N ASN A 21 6.00 -12.53 1.06
CA ASN A 21 4.58 -12.47 0.72
C ASN A 21 4.22 -13.31 -0.50
N ILE A 22 5.17 -13.46 -1.47
CA ILE A 22 4.89 -14.09 -2.77
C ILE A 22 5.22 -15.57 -2.76
N GLU A 23 6.34 -15.98 -2.15
CA GLU A 23 6.81 -17.37 -2.19
C GLU A 23 6.06 -18.25 -1.19
N ASN A 24 5.61 -17.70 -0.09
CA ASN A 24 4.76 -18.42 0.86
C ASN A 24 3.32 -18.53 0.32
N LYS A 25 2.97 -19.72 -0.18
CA LYS A 25 1.65 -20.02 -0.77
C LYS A 25 0.49 -19.64 0.16
N ARG A 26 0.58 -20.02 1.44
CA ARG A 26 -0.44 -19.72 2.44
C ARG A 26 -0.61 -18.20 2.60
N ARG A 27 0.50 -17.49 2.78
CA ARG A 27 0.49 -16.04 2.99
C ARG A 27 -0.08 -15.29 1.79
N LEU A 28 0.33 -15.65 0.56
CA LEU A 28 -0.23 -15.04 -0.65
C LEU A 28 -1.75 -15.33 -0.78
N SER A 29 -2.18 -16.55 -0.48
CA SER A 29 -3.60 -16.90 -0.50
C SER A 29 -4.41 -16.10 0.50
N GLU A 30 -3.92 -15.93 1.71
CA GLU A 30 -4.53 -15.10 2.77
C GLU A 30 -4.64 -13.62 2.35
N ILE A 31 -3.60 -13.10 1.68
CA ILE A 31 -3.60 -11.73 1.15
C ILE A 31 -4.71 -11.58 0.11
N ILE A 32 -4.75 -12.45 -0.90
CA ILE A 32 -5.76 -12.39 -1.96
C ILE A 32 -7.18 -12.56 -1.39
N PHE A 33 -7.37 -13.47 -0.45
CA PHE A 33 -8.64 -13.65 0.26
C PHE A 33 -9.06 -12.36 0.97
N SER A 34 -8.14 -11.72 1.68
CA SER A 34 -8.40 -10.45 2.37
C SER A 34 -8.71 -9.31 1.40
N LEU A 35 -8.03 -9.25 0.24
CA LEU A 35 -8.33 -8.26 -0.81
C LEU A 35 -9.75 -8.44 -1.37
N ASN A 36 -10.19 -9.68 -1.60
CA ASN A 36 -11.57 -9.97 -2.01
C ASN A 36 -12.59 -9.45 -0.98
N LYS A 37 -12.36 -9.73 0.31
CA LYS A 37 -13.21 -9.23 1.41
C LYS A 37 -13.23 -7.70 1.49
N ILE A 38 -12.11 -7.03 1.24
CA ILE A 38 -12.03 -5.56 1.21
C ILE A 38 -12.94 -5.00 0.12
N VAL A 39 -12.88 -5.56 -1.09
CA VAL A 39 -13.78 -5.16 -2.19
C VAL A 39 -15.24 -5.33 -1.80
N GLU A 40 -15.60 -6.48 -1.23
CA GLU A 40 -16.97 -6.80 -0.81
C GLU A 40 -17.48 -5.84 0.26
N LYS A 41 -16.63 -5.54 1.25
CA LYS A 41 -16.99 -4.68 2.38
C LYS A 41 -17.09 -3.20 2.01
N TYR A 42 -16.11 -2.67 1.31
CA TYR A 42 -16.03 -1.24 1.02
C TYR A 42 -16.68 -0.85 -0.30
N LYS A 43 -17.08 -1.81 -1.13
CA LYS A 43 -17.66 -1.58 -2.47
C LYS A 43 -16.80 -0.65 -3.34
N LYS A 44 -15.47 -0.74 -3.17
CA LYS A 44 -14.48 0.06 -3.89
C LYS A 44 -13.59 -0.83 -4.74
N THR A 45 -13.11 -0.28 -5.85
CA THR A 45 -12.16 -0.97 -6.73
C THR A 45 -10.79 -1.08 -6.06
N ILE A 46 -10.08 -2.16 -6.32
CA ILE A 46 -8.65 -2.30 -6.02
C ILE A 46 -7.88 -2.12 -7.33
N ILE A 47 -6.96 -1.18 -7.35
CA ILE A 47 -5.94 -1.05 -8.39
C ILE A 47 -4.69 -1.74 -7.86
N PHE A 48 -4.38 -2.90 -8.41
CA PHE A 48 -3.23 -3.68 -8.01
C PHE A 48 -2.11 -3.50 -9.04
N SER A 49 -1.15 -2.63 -8.75
CA SER A 49 0.10 -2.54 -9.51
C SER A 49 0.93 -3.79 -9.21
N VAL A 50 0.81 -4.77 -10.09
CA VAL A 50 1.30 -6.12 -9.84
C VAL A 50 2.62 -6.37 -10.57
N HIS A 51 3.65 -6.81 -9.82
CA HIS A 51 4.90 -7.28 -10.43
C HIS A 51 4.66 -8.60 -11.20
N PRO A 52 5.32 -8.83 -12.35
CA PRO A 52 5.14 -10.04 -13.15
C PRO A 52 5.28 -11.34 -12.36
N LYS A 53 6.25 -11.43 -11.44
CA LYS A 53 6.43 -12.60 -10.56
C LYS A 53 5.20 -12.85 -9.68
N THR A 54 4.64 -11.81 -9.09
CA THR A 54 3.43 -11.90 -8.25
C THR A 54 2.23 -12.35 -9.07
N LYS A 55 2.04 -11.78 -10.27
CA LYS A 55 0.96 -12.13 -11.21
C LYS A 55 1.06 -13.62 -11.61
N LYS A 56 2.27 -14.07 -11.96
CA LYS A 56 2.56 -15.48 -12.28
C LYS A 56 2.17 -16.39 -11.11
N LYS A 57 2.59 -16.05 -9.89
CA LYS A 57 2.33 -16.86 -8.70
C LYS A 57 0.85 -16.97 -8.35
N ILE A 58 0.10 -15.86 -8.46
CA ILE A 58 -1.35 -15.85 -8.27
C ILE A 58 -2.05 -16.80 -9.27
N LYS A 59 -1.59 -16.78 -10.53
CA LYS A 59 -2.10 -17.68 -11.59
C LYS A 59 -1.76 -19.15 -11.32
N GLU A 60 -0.52 -19.46 -10.97
CA GLU A 60 -0.05 -20.81 -10.63
C GLU A 60 -0.87 -21.43 -9.48
N LEU A 61 -1.18 -20.64 -8.47
CA LEU A 61 -1.96 -21.07 -7.32
C LEU A 61 -3.48 -21.05 -7.59
N LYS A 62 -3.91 -20.68 -8.79
CA LYS A 62 -5.32 -20.58 -9.21
C LYS A 62 -6.18 -19.77 -8.23
N LEU A 63 -5.60 -18.70 -7.66
CA LEU A 63 -6.29 -17.86 -6.69
C LEU A 63 -7.40 -17.05 -7.37
N LYS A 64 -8.62 -17.16 -6.84
CA LYS A 64 -9.77 -16.43 -7.36
C LYS A 64 -9.71 -14.96 -6.94
N LEU A 65 -9.90 -14.06 -7.89
CA LEU A 65 -9.94 -12.62 -7.69
C LEU A 65 -11.35 -12.10 -7.92
N ASN A 66 -11.78 -11.17 -7.08
CA ASN A 66 -13.01 -10.42 -7.30
C ASN A 66 -12.86 -9.58 -8.58
N LYS A 67 -13.93 -9.46 -9.37
CA LYS A 67 -13.96 -8.71 -10.63
C LYS A 67 -13.55 -7.22 -10.49
N ASN A 68 -13.67 -6.67 -9.29
CA ASN A 68 -13.29 -5.29 -8.99
C ASN A 68 -11.82 -5.17 -8.52
N ILE A 69 -11.00 -6.23 -8.64
CA ILE A 69 -9.54 -6.17 -8.46
C ILE A 69 -8.91 -6.07 -9.85
N ASN A 70 -8.46 -4.89 -10.21
CA ASN A 70 -7.87 -4.60 -11.51
C ASN A 70 -6.35 -4.65 -11.42
N PHE A 71 -5.73 -5.62 -12.09
CA PHE A 71 -4.30 -5.65 -12.27
C PHE A 71 -3.86 -4.61 -13.30
N ILE A 72 -2.88 -3.82 -12.90
CA ILE A 72 -2.16 -2.95 -13.82
C ILE A 72 -0.68 -3.33 -13.82
N ASP A 73 -0.04 -3.21 -14.97
CA ASP A 73 1.41 -3.32 -15.05
C ASP A 73 2.06 -2.11 -14.33
N PRO A 74 3.33 -2.24 -13.89
CA PRO A 74 4.05 -1.13 -13.29
C PRO A 74 4.00 0.11 -14.20
N VAL A 75 3.54 1.22 -13.65
CA VAL A 75 3.49 2.52 -14.34
C VAL A 75 4.69 3.36 -13.97
N ASN A 76 4.95 4.46 -14.71
CA ASN A 76 6.01 5.39 -14.36
C ASN A 76 5.75 6.05 -12.99
N TYR A 77 6.81 6.62 -12.40
CA TYR A 77 6.77 7.15 -11.03
C TYR A 77 5.73 8.26 -10.84
N LYS A 78 5.60 9.18 -11.80
CA LYS A 78 4.63 10.30 -11.72
C LYS A 78 3.19 9.78 -11.69
N ASP A 79 2.88 8.82 -12.55
CA ASP A 79 1.56 8.18 -12.61
C ASP A 79 1.28 7.39 -11.35
N PHE A 80 2.29 6.72 -10.80
CA PHE A 80 2.15 5.99 -9.56
C PHE A 80 1.86 6.91 -8.36
N LEU A 81 2.60 8.02 -8.24
CA LEU A 81 2.31 9.04 -7.22
C LEU A 81 0.91 9.63 -7.37
N TYR A 82 0.45 9.84 -8.61
CA TYR A 82 -0.92 10.28 -8.86
C TYR A 82 -1.95 9.26 -8.36
N LEU A 83 -1.72 7.96 -8.60
CA LEU A 83 -2.56 6.88 -8.07
C LEU A 83 -2.58 6.89 -6.54
N LEU A 84 -1.42 6.97 -5.89
CA LEU A 84 -1.32 7.04 -4.43
C LEU A 84 -2.09 8.24 -3.88
N LYS A 85 -1.82 9.45 -4.38
CA LYS A 85 -2.43 10.71 -3.92
C LYS A 85 -3.96 10.70 -3.99
N ASN A 86 -4.51 10.08 -5.02
CA ASN A 86 -5.95 10.03 -5.26
C ASN A 86 -6.61 8.75 -4.73
N SER A 87 -5.87 7.83 -4.12
CA SER A 87 -6.42 6.62 -3.52
C SER A 87 -7.24 6.91 -2.25
N PHE A 88 -8.14 6.01 -1.92
CA PHE A 88 -8.83 5.98 -0.63
C PHE A 88 -7.89 5.47 0.46
N PHE A 89 -7.11 4.43 0.13
CA PHE A 89 -6.24 3.74 1.07
C PHE A 89 -5.17 2.95 0.31
N VAL A 90 -4.01 2.70 0.94
CA VAL A 90 -2.89 1.95 0.33
C VAL A 90 -2.59 0.70 1.15
N ILE A 91 -2.26 -0.38 0.46
CA ILE A 91 -1.82 -1.66 1.01
C ILE A 91 -0.53 -2.02 0.30
N SER A 92 0.58 -2.13 1.03
CA SER A 92 1.88 -2.35 0.39
C SER A 92 2.84 -3.13 1.29
N ASP A 93 3.89 -3.70 0.70
CA ASP A 93 5.05 -4.25 1.41
C ASP A 93 6.35 -3.47 1.09
N SER A 94 6.25 -2.34 0.39
CA SER A 94 7.37 -1.49 -0.02
C SER A 94 7.77 -0.49 1.04
N GLY A 95 9.11 -0.32 1.26
CA GLY A 95 9.65 0.72 2.13
C GLY A 95 9.41 2.14 1.59
N GLY A 96 9.70 2.37 0.30
CA GLY A 96 9.52 3.68 -0.34
C GLY A 96 8.07 4.16 -0.32
N ILE A 97 7.10 3.26 -0.53
CA ILE A 97 5.68 3.62 -0.49
C ILE A 97 5.26 4.10 0.92
N GLN A 98 5.91 3.65 1.99
CA GLN A 98 5.66 4.15 3.34
C GLN A 98 6.00 5.64 3.45
N GLU A 99 7.15 6.05 2.90
CA GLU A 99 7.58 7.45 2.86
C GLU A 99 6.66 8.30 1.97
N GLU A 100 6.36 7.82 0.78
CA GLU A 100 5.47 8.49 -0.19
C GLU A 100 4.06 8.68 0.38
N CYS A 101 3.47 7.67 0.98
CA CYS A 101 2.16 7.77 1.62
C CYS A 101 2.17 8.74 2.80
N CYS A 102 3.26 8.74 3.59
CA CYS A 102 3.45 9.68 4.68
C CYS A 102 3.44 11.13 4.17
N LEU A 103 4.24 11.42 3.14
CA LEU A 103 4.32 12.73 2.50
C LEU A 103 2.98 13.17 1.90
N LEU A 104 2.31 12.28 1.21
CA LEU A 104 1.03 12.54 0.53
C LEU A 104 -0.18 12.57 1.47
N LYS A 105 0.01 12.35 2.77
CA LYS A 105 -1.07 12.24 3.78
C LYS A 105 -2.08 11.13 3.45
N ILE A 106 -1.61 10.04 2.91
CA ILE A 106 -2.42 8.85 2.59
C ILE A 106 -2.16 7.76 3.62
N LYS A 107 -3.24 7.18 4.12
CA LYS A 107 -3.17 6.07 5.08
C LYS A 107 -2.69 4.80 4.40
N LEU A 108 -1.84 4.06 5.09
CA LEU A 108 -1.21 2.84 4.61
C LEU A 108 -1.26 1.75 5.68
N ILE A 109 -1.42 0.51 5.25
CA ILE A 109 -0.96 -0.65 6.02
C ILE A 109 0.21 -1.31 5.29
N THR A 110 1.21 -1.74 6.04
CA THR A 110 2.37 -2.45 5.51
C THR A 110 2.29 -3.93 5.85
N LEU A 111 2.29 -4.78 4.82
CA LEU A 111 2.19 -6.25 4.95
C LEU A 111 3.57 -6.86 5.25
N ARG A 112 4.11 -6.52 6.41
CA ARG A 112 5.43 -6.97 6.91
C ARG A 112 5.39 -7.22 8.41
N THR A 113 6.36 -7.99 8.91
CA THR A 113 6.57 -8.21 10.35
C THR A 113 7.38 -7.09 11.00
N SER A 114 8.24 -6.43 10.23
CA SER A 114 9.07 -5.28 10.65
C SER A 114 9.23 -4.29 9.52
N THR A 115 9.69 -3.09 9.83
CA THR A 115 10.03 -2.07 8.83
C THR A 115 11.23 -1.25 9.30
N GLU A 116 12.03 -0.81 8.35
CA GLU A 116 13.09 0.18 8.52
C GLU A 116 12.56 1.64 8.57
N ARG A 117 11.26 1.83 8.43
CA ARG A 117 10.57 3.15 8.43
C ARG A 117 9.74 3.31 9.69
N GLN A 118 10.38 3.16 10.87
CA GLN A 118 9.74 3.22 12.18
C GLN A 118 9.02 4.56 12.42
N GLU A 119 9.54 5.64 11.84
CA GLU A 119 8.97 6.99 11.93
C GLU A 119 7.53 7.02 11.40
N THR A 120 7.24 6.27 10.29
CA THR A 120 5.89 6.23 9.71
C THR A 120 4.88 5.58 10.65
N ILE A 121 5.33 4.63 11.46
CA ILE A 121 4.50 3.96 12.47
C ILE A 121 4.29 4.89 13.66
N SER A 122 5.37 5.49 14.19
CA SER A 122 5.36 6.35 15.38
C SER A 122 4.40 7.54 15.23
N ILE A 123 4.36 8.14 14.04
CA ILE A 123 3.44 9.25 13.72
C ILE A 123 2.03 8.79 13.32
N GLY A 124 1.80 7.48 13.19
CA GLY A 124 0.50 6.89 12.92
C GLY A 124 0.00 6.98 11.47
N CYS A 125 0.87 7.24 10.48
CA CYS A 125 0.49 7.21 9.07
C CYS A 125 0.47 5.80 8.48
N ASN A 126 1.16 4.87 9.11
CA ASN A 126 1.33 3.48 8.71
C ASN A 126 1.14 2.53 9.91
N ILE A 127 0.70 1.32 9.65
CA ILE A 127 0.65 0.21 10.63
C ILE A 127 1.14 -1.06 9.95
N LEU A 128 1.99 -1.82 10.63
CA LEU A 128 2.34 -3.18 10.21
C LEU A 128 1.14 -4.09 10.40
N SER A 129 0.78 -4.83 9.37
CA SER A 129 -0.38 -5.71 9.40
C SER A 129 0.02 -7.16 9.17
N LYS A 130 -0.45 -8.03 10.05
CA LYS A 130 -0.49 -9.46 9.77
C LYS A 130 -1.58 -9.74 8.74
N VAL A 131 -1.42 -10.81 7.97
CA VAL A 131 -2.35 -11.17 6.90
C VAL A 131 -3.40 -12.20 7.33
N GLU A 132 -3.11 -12.96 8.38
CA GLU A 132 -3.92 -14.10 8.83
C GLU A 132 -5.20 -13.66 9.58
N ASN A 133 -6.24 -14.48 9.50
CA ASN A 133 -7.45 -14.41 10.35
C ASN A 133 -8.10 -13.02 10.41
N ASP A 134 -8.37 -12.41 9.26
CA ASP A 134 -9.01 -11.09 9.14
C ASP A 134 -8.25 -9.93 9.82
N LYS A 135 -7.02 -10.15 10.29
CA LYS A 135 -6.21 -9.09 10.93
C LYS A 135 -5.98 -7.91 10.00
N MET A 136 -5.77 -8.19 8.71
CA MET A 136 -5.62 -7.16 7.70
C MET A 136 -6.86 -6.26 7.60
N LEU A 137 -8.07 -6.82 7.57
CA LEU A 137 -9.32 -6.07 7.58
C LEU A 137 -9.48 -5.21 8.83
N LYS A 138 -9.25 -5.79 10.01
CA LYS A 138 -9.34 -5.06 11.28
C LYS A 138 -8.35 -3.89 11.35
N THR A 139 -7.13 -4.10 10.83
CA THR A 139 -6.10 -3.04 10.77
C THR A 139 -6.53 -1.91 9.83
N ILE A 140 -7.12 -2.23 8.67
CA ILE A 140 -7.65 -1.23 7.74
C ILE A 140 -8.80 -0.45 8.38
N GLU A 141 -9.74 -1.13 9.03
CA GLU A 141 -10.86 -0.49 9.72
C GLU A 141 -10.39 0.52 10.79
N TYR A 142 -9.42 0.11 11.59
CA TYR A 142 -8.81 0.97 12.58
C TYR A 142 -8.17 2.21 11.94
N MET A 143 -7.38 2.01 10.87
CA MET A 143 -6.70 3.10 10.17
C MET A 143 -7.67 4.05 9.46
N ILE A 144 -8.76 3.55 8.89
CA ILE A 144 -9.76 4.40 8.22
C ILE A 144 -10.38 5.41 9.19
N LYS A 145 -10.60 5.02 10.44
CA LYS A 145 -11.18 5.90 11.48
C LYS A 145 -10.22 6.99 11.94
N LYS A 146 -8.91 6.81 11.79
CA LYS A 146 -7.92 7.84 12.18
C LYS A 146 -7.98 9.03 11.22
N LYS A 147 -7.83 10.25 11.76
CA LYS A 147 -7.62 11.46 10.93
C LYS A 147 -6.15 11.57 10.54
N PRO A 148 -5.78 11.93 9.29
CA PRO A 148 -4.39 12.08 8.86
C PRO A 148 -3.79 13.41 9.37
N LYS A 149 -3.47 13.47 10.67
CA LYS A 149 -2.95 14.66 11.35
C LYS A 149 -1.44 14.65 11.62
N TRP A 150 -0.70 13.70 11.04
CA TRP A 150 0.75 13.60 11.26
C TRP A 150 1.55 14.68 10.52
N ILE A 151 2.72 15.01 11.05
CA ILE A 151 3.75 15.82 10.38
C ILE A 151 4.71 14.87 9.67
N ASN A 152 5.17 15.23 8.47
CA ASN A 152 6.12 14.40 7.73
C ASN A 152 7.50 14.42 8.43
N PRO A 153 8.03 13.27 8.87
CA PRO A 153 9.32 13.21 9.58
C PRO A 153 10.53 13.32 8.65
N TYR A 154 10.33 13.16 7.33
CA TYR A 154 11.39 13.16 6.33
C TYR A 154 11.73 14.56 5.78
N GLY A 155 11.18 15.61 6.38
CA GLY A 155 11.43 17.00 5.98
C GLY A 155 10.71 17.42 4.69
N TYR A 156 11.06 18.62 4.22
CA TYR A 156 10.39 19.29 3.10
C TYR A 156 11.37 19.72 1.99
N GLY A 157 12.45 18.93 1.77
CA GLY A 157 13.36 19.15 0.64
C GLY A 157 14.56 20.07 0.90
N LYS A 158 14.80 20.52 2.15
CA LYS A 158 15.97 21.34 2.52
C LYS A 158 17.09 20.56 3.21
N ILE A 159 17.17 19.25 3.00
CA ILE A 159 18.10 18.36 3.71
C ILE A 159 19.55 18.72 3.40
N SER A 160 19.90 18.99 2.14
CA SER A 160 21.25 19.35 1.72
C SER A 160 21.74 20.65 2.39
N SER A 161 20.89 21.67 2.50
CA SER A 161 21.20 22.91 3.20
C SER A 161 21.48 22.66 4.67
N ASN A 162 20.61 21.90 5.34
CA ASN A 162 20.78 21.56 6.76
C ASN A 162 22.04 20.72 7.02
N MET A 163 22.38 19.78 6.10
CA MET A 163 23.64 19.03 6.18
C MET A 163 24.87 19.92 6.06
N CYS A 164 24.87 20.88 5.15
CA CYS A 164 25.97 21.83 4.99
C CYS A 164 26.16 22.68 6.26
N ASP A 165 25.09 23.01 6.97
CA ASP A 165 25.14 23.81 8.20
C ASP A 165 25.67 23.00 9.41
N ILE A 166 25.49 21.67 9.41
CA ILE A 166 26.03 20.76 10.45
C ILE A 166 27.52 20.48 10.25
N ILE A 167 28.01 20.49 9.01
CA ILE A 167 29.40 20.15 8.66
C ILE A 167 30.34 21.38 8.79
N LYS A 168 29.83 22.58 8.86
CA LYS A 168 30.57 23.82 9.16
C LYS A 168 30.92 23.94 10.63
#